data_cae7967f612f78f199c55ced982353ad
#
_entry.id   cae7967f612f78f199c55ced982353ad
#
_cell.length_a   1.000
_cell.length_b   1.000
_cell.length_c   1.000
_cell.angle_alpha   90.00
_cell.angle_beta   90.00
_cell.angle_gamma   90.00
#
_symmetry.space_group_name_H-M   'P 1'
#
loop_
_entity.id
_entity.type
_entity.pdbx_description
1 polymer ?
#
loop_
_entity_poly.entity_id
_entity_poly.type
_entity_poly.pdbx_seq_one_letter_code
_entity_poly.pdbx_strand_id
1 'polypeptide(L)'
;MLVNDIENNAGMRVRQIADSAIVASGKPLFVPDFAGHFSARLGLAVRIDRLGKHIDARFAHRYFQQVTVCCVVSGSDWADADVNPETDARALSFDGSLLMGNFQPYDGKSDLSLTLSIDGEPKQDWRWNNAAGKLQQAISNVSRYFTLKMGDLLICDSEGEQAELHIGGKLTAAINGNESLTIRLR
;
A
#
# COMPACT_ATOMS: atom_id res chain seq x y z
N MET A 1 -1.14 -10.08 -5.23
CA MET A 1 -0.75 -8.70 -4.93
C MET A 1 0.63 -8.69 -4.32
N LEU A 2 1.47 -7.75 -4.69
CA LEU A 2 2.89 -7.69 -4.28
C LEU A 2 3.18 -6.34 -3.66
N VAL A 3 3.90 -6.33 -2.55
CA VAL A 3 4.39 -5.10 -1.91
C VAL A 3 5.89 -5.02 -2.12
N ASN A 4 6.37 -3.86 -2.53
CA ASN A 4 7.77 -3.62 -2.77
C ASN A 4 8.25 -2.42 -1.93
N ASP A 5 9.27 -2.65 -1.14
CA ASP A 5 10.01 -1.60 -0.44
C ASP A 5 11.09 -1.07 -1.40
N ILE A 6 10.83 0.09 -2.03
CA ILE A 6 11.64 0.60 -3.14
C ILE A 6 12.81 1.46 -2.65
N GLU A 7 12.73 2.01 -1.45
CA GLU A 7 13.64 3.08 -1.02
C GLU A 7 14.76 2.62 -0.08
N ASN A 8 14.72 1.40 0.42
CA ASN A 8 15.75 0.91 1.33
C ASN A 8 16.98 0.35 0.62
N ASN A 9 18.16 0.88 0.92
CA ASN A 9 19.47 0.35 0.52
C ASN A 9 19.75 -1.09 0.99
N ALA A 10 18.85 -1.68 1.78
CA ALA A 10 18.95 -3.05 2.30
C ALA A 10 18.48 -4.14 1.31
N GLY A 11 18.04 -3.76 0.11
CA GLY A 11 17.54 -4.69 -0.90
C GLY A 11 16.00 -4.74 -0.94
N MET A 12 15.47 -5.14 -2.09
CA MET A 12 14.04 -5.25 -2.30
C MET A 12 13.44 -6.37 -1.48
N ARG A 13 12.52 -6.05 -0.59
CA ARG A 13 11.62 -7.01 0.08
C ARG A 13 10.29 -7.07 -0.66
N VAL A 14 9.86 -8.26 -1.03
CA VAL A 14 8.58 -8.49 -1.69
C VAL A 14 7.76 -9.43 -0.83
N ARG A 15 6.54 -9.01 -0.49
CA ARG A 15 5.57 -9.88 0.19
C ARG A 15 4.28 -9.98 -0.62
N GLN A 16 3.58 -11.05 -0.46
CA GLN A 16 2.25 -11.22 -1.03
C GLN A 16 1.21 -10.91 0.04
N ILE A 17 0.18 -10.18 -0.35
CA ILE A 17 -1.00 -9.90 0.47
C ILE A 17 -2.20 -10.55 -0.21
N ALA A 18 -3.02 -11.26 0.55
CA ALA A 18 -4.22 -11.91 0.04
C ALA A 18 -5.25 -10.86 -0.45
N ASP A 19 -6.08 -11.24 -1.41
CA ASP A 19 -7.15 -10.37 -1.91
C ASP A 19 -8.20 -10.08 -0.83
N SER A 20 -8.43 -11.02 0.10
CA SER A 20 -9.32 -10.86 1.25
C SER A 20 -8.84 -9.78 2.24
N ALA A 21 -7.55 -9.45 2.25
CA ALA A 21 -7.00 -8.41 3.11
C ALA A 21 -7.44 -6.97 2.73
N ILE A 22 -8.05 -6.79 1.55
CA ILE A 22 -8.37 -5.46 1.02
C ILE A 22 -9.68 -4.94 1.58
N VAL A 23 -9.62 -3.76 2.21
CA VAL A 23 -10.79 -2.94 2.54
C VAL A 23 -10.82 -1.74 1.60
N ALA A 24 -11.84 -1.65 0.75
CA ALA A 24 -12.01 -0.54 -0.19
C ALA A 24 -12.51 0.73 0.52
N SER A 25 -12.16 1.89 -0.04
CA SER A 25 -12.66 3.20 0.41
C SER A 25 -14.18 3.21 0.57
N GLY A 26 -14.66 3.82 1.64
CA GLY A 26 -16.09 3.88 2.01
C GLY A 26 -16.58 2.68 2.82
N LYS A 27 -15.81 1.61 2.95
CA LYS A 27 -16.13 0.48 3.83
C LYS A 27 -15.53 0.71 5.22
N PRO A 28 -16.14 0.18 6.29
CA PRO A 28 -15.51 0.20 7.60
C PRO A 28 -14.37 -0.80 7.71
N LEU A 29 -13.34 -0.46 8.49
CA LEU A 29 -12.39 -1.44 9.01
C LEU A 29 -12.87 -1.83 10.41
N PHE A 30 -13.16 -3.11 10.61
CA PHE A 30 -13.34 -3.67 11.96
C PHE A 30 -11.94 -3.96 12.50
N VAL A 31 -11.53 -3.18 13.51
CA VAL A 31 -10.22 -3.34 14.14
C VAL A 31 -10.19 -4.71 14.82
N PRO A 32 -9.25 -5.59 14.45
CA PRO A 32 -9.19 -6.91 15.05
C PRO A 32 -8.81 -6.85 16.55
N ASP A 33 -9.03 -7.95 17.27
CA ASP A 33 -8.75 -8.09 18.71
C ASP A 33 -7.53 -8.99 19.02
N PHE A 34 -6.86 -9.47 17.99
CA PHE A 34 -5.71 -10.38 18.12
C PHE A 34 -4.35 -9.67 18.35
N ALA A 35 -4.34 -8.34 18.39
CA ALA A 35 -3.17 -7.54 18.74
C ALA A 35 -3.60 -6.33 19.59
N GLY A 36 -2.71 -5.85 20.45
CA GLY A 36 -3.01 -4.73 21.35
C GLY A 36 -3.12 -3.40 20.66
N HIS A 37 -2.33 -3.18 19.61
CA HIS A 37 -2.30 -1.93 18.87
C HIS A 37 -2.27 -2.21 17.35
N PHE A 38 -2.91 -1.31 16.60
CA PHE A 38 -2.85 -1.30 15.14
C PHE A 38 -2.41 0.07 14.65
N SER A 39 -1.60 0.09 13.61
CA SER A 39 -1.13 1.31 12.97
C SER A 39 -1.20 1.19 11.45
N ALA A 40 -1.32 2.33 10.76
CA ALA A 40 -1.36 2.39 9.31
C ALA A 40 -0.12 3.12 8.77
N ARG A 41 0.45 2.58 7.70
CA ARG A 41 1.50 3.22 6.91
C ARG A 41 0.97 3.56 5.54
N LEU A 42 1.23 4.79 5.11
CA LEU A 42 0.86 5.29 3.79
C LEU A 42 1.64 4.56 2.69
N GLY A 43 0.99 4.33 1.56
CA GLY A 43 1.59 3.71 0.39
C GLY A 43 0.91 4.14 -0.91
N LEU A 44 1.58 3.84 -2.02
CA LEU A 44 1.06 4.02 -3.36
C LEU A 44 0.79 2.65 -4.00
N ALA A 45 -0.39 2.48 -4.58
CA ALA A 45 -0.74 1.28 -5.33
C ALA A 45 -0.91 1.58 -6.81
N VAL A 46 -0.37 0.70 -7.66
CA VAL A 46 -0.65 0.68 -9.10
C VAL A 46 -1.41 -0.59 -9.47
N ARG A 47 -2.32 -0.46 -10.44
CA ARG A 47 -3.02 -1.61 -11.03
C ARG A 47 -2.32 -2.02 -12.31
N ILE A 48 -1.98 -3.30 -12.41
CA ILE A 48 -1.37 -3.88 -13.61
C ILE A 48 -2.43 -4.11 -14.67
N ASP A 49 -2.20 -3.61 -15.87
CA ASP A 49 -3.14 -3.61 -16.99
C ASP A 49 -2.94 -4.76 -17.97
N ARG A 50 -1.80 -5.44 -17.90
CA ARG A 50 -1.47 -6.52 -18.84
C ARG A 50 -0.51 -7.54 -18.27
N LEU A 51 -0.57 -8.75 -18.84
CA LEU A 51 0.34 -9.84 -18.51
C LEU A 51 1.78 -9.48 -18.84
N GLY A 52 2.71 -9.78 -17.91
CA GLY A 52 4.15 -9.59 -18.16
C GLY A 52 5.04 -10.33 -17.18
N LYS A 53 6.22 -10.67 -17.66
CA LYS A 53 7.32 -11.25 -16.89
C LYS A 53 8.64 -10.74 -17.46
N HIS A 54 9.66 -10.54 -16.60
CA HIS A 54 10.95 -9.97 -17.00
C HIS A 54 10.80 -8.65 -17.75
N ILE A 55 9.96 -7.75 -17.23
CA ILE A 55 9.66 -6.47 -17.85
C ILE A 55 10.89 -5.54 -17.67
N ASP A 56 11.41 -5.04 -18.80
CA ASP A 56 12.44 -3.99 -18.76
C ASP A 56 11.84 -2.68 -18.26
N ALA A 57 12.51 -1.98 -17.35
CA ALA A 57 12.02 -0.75 -16.73
C ALA A 57 11.60 0.30 -17.76
N ARG A 58 12.33 0.47 -18.88
CA ARG A 58 12.00 1.40 -19.97
C ARG A 58 10.63 1.15 -20.61
N PHE A 59 10.09 -0.08 -20.51
CA PHE A 59 8.80 -0.46 -21.06
C PHE A 59 7.70 -0.62 -19.99
N ALA A 60 8.04 -0.54 -18.71
CA ALA A 60 7.12 -0.78 -17.61
C ALA A 60 5.95 0.21 -17.59
N HIS A 61 6.12 1.42 -18.13
CA HIS A 61 5.03 2.41 -18.30
C HIS A 61 3.83 1.88 -19.12
N ARG A 62 4.00 0.81 -19.89
CA ARG A 62 2.91 0.19 -20.68
C ARG A 62 2.05 -0.76 -19.87
N TYR A 63 2.41 -1.01 -18.60
CA TYR A 63 1.78 -2.03 -17.76
C TYR A 63 0.86 -1.47 -16.70
N PHE A 64 0.76 -0.15 -16.59
CA PHE A 64 -0.15 0.52 -15.67
C PHE A 64 -0.60 1.88 -16.22
N GLN A 65 -1.83 2.29 -15.88
CA GLN A 65 -2.41 3.57 -16.25
C GLN A 65 -3.10 4.24 -15.06
N GLN A 66 -3.23 3.55 -13.95
CA GLN A 66 -3.96 4.00 -12.78
C GLN A 66 -3.13 3.81 -11.52
N VAL A 67 -3.24 4.78 -10.62
CA VAL A 67 -2.65 4.74 -9.28
C VAL A 67 -3.70 5.07 -8.24
N THR A 68 -3.43 4.69 -7.01
CA THR A 68 -4.21 5.14 -5.85
C THR A 68 -3.37 5.16 -4.59
N VAL A 69 -3.79 5.95 -3.61
CA VAL A 69 -3.24 5.85 -2.26
C VAL A 69 -3.76 4.58 -1.58
N CYS A 70 -2.92 3.96 -0.80
CA CYS A 70 -3.32 2.85 0.07
C CYS A 70 -2.69 3.02 1.46
N CYS A 71 -3.18 2.26 2.43
CA CYS A 71 -2.53 2.17 3.73
C CYS A 71 -2.34 0.70 4.09
N VAL A 72 -1.13 0.35 4.47
CA VAL A 72 -0.79 -0.97 5.00
C VAL A 72 -0.98 -0.93 6.51
N VAL A 73 -1.85 -1.79 7.03
CA VAL A 73 -2.13 -1.89 8.46
C VAL A 73 -1.25 -2.98 9.06
N SER A 74 -0.63 -2.66 10.18
CA SER A 74 0.21 -3.57 10.96
C SER A 74 -0.29 -3.63 12.40
N GLY A 75 -0.20 -4.81 13.01
CA GLY A 75 -0.46 -4.99 14.43
C GLY A 75 0.84 -5.06 15.25
N SER A 76 0.77 -4.65 16.51
CA SER A 76 1.82 -4.86 17.53
C SER A 76 1.19 -5.40 18.82
N ASP A 77 2.04 -5.92 19.72
CA ASP A 77 1.58 -6.55 20.96
C ASP A 77 0.57 -7.67 20.68
N TRP A 78 1.00 -8.61 19.83
CA TRP A 78 0.19 -9.76 19.43
C TRP A 78 -0.17 -10.61 20.65
N ALA A 79 -1.46 -11.00 20.74
CA ALA A 79 -1.95 -11.89 21.77
C ALA A 79 -1.27 -13.26 21.69
N ASP A 80 -0.90 -13.67 20.50
CA ASP A 80 -0.20 -14.92 20.18
C ASP A 80 1.31 -14.66 20.14
N ALA A 81 2.05 -15.08 21.16
CA ALA A 81 3.46 -14.75 21.33
C ALA A 81 4.39 -15.38 20.26
N ASP A 82 3.90 -16.36 19.47
CA ASP A 82 4.64 -16.99 18.39
C ASP A 82 4.51 -16.25 17.04
N VAL A 83 3.69 -15.21 16.95
CA VAL A 83 3.56 -14.41 15.73
C VAL A 83 4.82 -13.58 15.50
N ASN A 84 5.50 -13.84 14.40
CA ASN A 84 6.60 -13.00 13.94
C ASN A 84 6.07 -11.92 12.97
N PRO A 85 6.10 -10.61 13.35
CA PRO A 85 5.54 -9.53 12.54
C PRO A 85 6.19 -9.38 11.17
N GLU A 86 7.41 -9.88 10.98
CA GLU A 86 8.15 -9.75 9.73
C GLU A 86 7.93 -10.88 8.73
N THR A 87 7.54 -12.05 9.21
CA THR A 87 7.52 -13.28 8.40
C THR A 87 6.20 -14.03 8.43
N ASP A 88 5.38 -13.82 9.47
CA ASP A 88 4.13 -14.56 9.64
C ASP A 88 3.00 -13.97 8.77
N ALA A 89 2.33 -14.82 8.01
CA ALA A 89 1.21 -14.40 7.18
C ALA A 89 0.05 -13.80 8.00
N ARG A 90 -0.13 -14.24 9.27
CA ARG A 90 -1.11 -13.66 10.21
C ARG A 90 -0.85 -12.19 10.44
N ALA A 91 0.42 -11.76 10.50
CA ALA A 91 0.80 -10.37 10.68
C ALA A 91 0.84 -9.57 9.37
N LEU A 92 1.16 -10.22 8.27
CA LEU A 92 1.46 -9.56 7.01
C LEU A 92 0.25 -9.46 6.07
N SER A 93 -0.79 -10.28 6.27
CA SER A 93 -1.88 -10.44 5.30
C SER A 93 -3.22 -10.81 5.95
N PHE A 94 -3.48 -10.31 7.16
CA PHE A 94 -4.78 -10.50 7.81
C PHE A 94 -5.89 -9.70 7.11
N ASP A 95 -7.15 -10.08 7.30
CA ASP A 95 -8.30 -9.36 6.75
C ASP A 95 -8.34 -7.92 7.28
N GLY A 96 -8.26 -6.95 6.36
CA GLY A 96 -8.14 -5.53 6.71
C GLY A 96 -6.71 -4.99 6.78
N SER A 97 -5.68 -5.81 6.52
CA SER A 97 -4.29 -5.34 6.51
C SER A 97 -3.94 -4.40 5.35
N LEU A 98 -4.86 -4.20 4.40
CA LEU A 98 -4.67 -3.26 3.29
C LEU A 98 -5.92 -2.43 3.03
N LEU A 99 -5.82 -1.13 3.27
CA LEU A 99 -6.86 -0.15 2.96
C LEU A 99 -6.57 0.45 1.59
N MET A 100 -7.56 0.42 0.68
CA MET A 100 -7.36 0.80 -0.73
C MET A 100 -8.27 1.96 -1.12
N GLY A 101 -7.67 3.01 -1.65
CA GLY A 101 -8.38 4.17 -2.20
C GLY A 101 -9.00 3.90 -3.58
N ASN A 102 -9.72 4.90 -4.08
CA ASN A 102 -10.25 4.87 -5.44
C ASN A 102 -9.14 5.14 -6.44
N PHE A 103 -9.04 4.31 -7.47
CA PHE A 103 -8.04 4.47 -8.53
C PHE A 103 -8.34 5.70 -9.40
N GLN A 104 -7.29 6.41 -9.77
CA GLN A 104 -7.34 7.54 -10.69
C GLN A 104 -6.32 7.38 -11.81
N PRO A 105 -6.56 7.98 -12.99
CA PRO A 105 -5.58 7.99 -14.06
C PRO A 105 -4.27 8.63 -13.63
N TYR A 106 -3.15 8.10 -14.12
CA TYR A 106 -1.82 8.63 -13.91
C TYR A 106 -1.13 8.89 -15.26
N ASP A 107 -0.58 10.08 -15.43
CA ASP A 107 0.04 10.53 -16.68
C ASP A 107 1.41 9.90 -16.96
N GLY A 108 1.95 9.16 -15.98
CA GLY A 108 3.26 8.52 -16.07
C GLY A 108 4.46 9.47 -16.02
N LYS A 109 4.27 10.72 -15.57
CA LYS A 109 5.30 11.76 -15.56
C LYS A 109 5.33 12.58 -14.28
N SER A 110 4.17 12.94 -13.76
CA SER A 110 4.04 13.85 -12.62
C SER A 110 4.57 13.23 -11.33
N ASP A 111 5.17 14.07 -10.49
CA ASP A 111 5.45 13.70 -9.11
C ASP A 111 4.15 13.47 -8.36
N LEU A 112 4.21 12.64 -7.32
CA LEU A 112 3.04 12.33 -6.50
C LEU A 112 3.26 12.78 -5.06
N SER A 113 2.23 13.40 -4.49
CA SER A 113 2.16 13.77 -3.08
C SER A 113 1.03 12.96 -2.44
N LEU A 114 1.32 12.23 -1.39
CA LEU A 114 0.37 11.42 -0.64
C LEU A 114 0.29 11.94 0.79
N THR A 115 -0.92 12.05 1.32
CA THR A 115 -1.15 12.47 2.71
C THR A 115 -2.07 11.48 3.42
N LEU A 116 -1.83 11.28 4.72
CA LEU A 116 -2.67 10.50 5.61
C LEU A 116 -3.08 11.36 6.80
N SER A 117 -4.35 11.33 7.13
CA SER A 117 -4.91 12.00 8.31
C SER A 117 -5.78 11.04 9.11
N ILE A 118 -5.76 11.18 10.44
CA ILE A 118 -6.65 10.50 11.38
C ILE A 118 -7.49 11.58 12.09
N ASP A 119 -8.81 11.47 12.01
CA ASP A 119 -9.77 12.44 12.57
C ASP A 119 -9.53 13.88 12.11
N GLY A 120 -9.03 14.04 10.89
CA GLY A 120 -8.70 15.34 10.29
C GLY A 120 -7.32 15.87 10.67
N GLU A 121 -6.59 15.22 11.58
CA GLU A 121 -5.22 15.59 11.90
C GLU A 121 -4.23 14.94 10.94
N PRO A 122 -3.35 15.71 10.28
CA PRO A 122 -2.30 15.18 9.44
C PRO A 122 -1.33 14.28 10.25
N LYS A 123 -1.07 13.07 9.76
CA LYS A 123 -0.16 12.10 10.37
C LYS A 123 1.04 11.79 9.49
N GLN A 124 0.85 11.74 8.16
CA GLN A 124 1.92 11.45 7.21
C GLN A 124 1.77 12.34 5.97
N ASP A 125 2.91 12.83 5.48
CA ASP A 125 3.05 13.51 4.17
C ASP A 125 4.23 12.85 3.46
N TRP A 126 3.98 12.30 2.29
CA TRP A 126 5.01 11.61 1.52
C TRP A 126 5.03 12.13 0.09
N ARG A 127 6.18 12.69 -0.30
CA ARG A 127 6.40 13.19 -1.66
C ARG A 127 7.26 12.22 -2.44
N TRP A 128 6.74 11.78 -3.56
CA TRP A 128 7.40 10.85 -4.43
C TRP A 128 7.86 11.54 -5.71
N ASN A 129 9.03 12.15 -5.62
CA ASN A 129 9.70 12.73 -6.77
C ASN A 129 10.10 11.63 -7.73
N ASN A 130 9.96 11.88 -9.05
CA ASN A 130 10.17 10.88 -10.09
C ASN A 130 9.36 9.59 -9.87
N ALA A 131 8.09 9.75 -9.48
CA ALA A 131 7.20 8.64 -9.20
C ALA A 131 7.12 7.63 -10.36
N ALA A 132 7.07 8.12 -11.60
CA ALA A 132 7.06 7.28 -12.80
C ALA A 132 8.28 6.36 -12.88
N GLY A 133 9.49 6.89 -12.69
CA GLY A 133 10.72 6.11 -12.75
C GLY A 133 10.78 5.05 -11.64
N LYS A 134 10.37 5.41 -10.43
CA LYS A 134 10.33 4.50 -9.29
C LYS A 134 9.32 3.38 -9.51
N LEU A 135 8.10 3.68 -10.01
CA LEU A 135 7.10 2.67 -10.34
C LEU A 135 7.58 1.73 -11.47
N GLN A 136 8.21 2.28 -12.50
CA GLN A 136 8.77 1.48 -13.59
C GLN A 136 9.84 0.51 -13.07
N GLN A 137 10.70 0.99 -12.18
CA GLN A 137 11.73 0.16 -11.56
C GLN A 137 11.12 -0.92 -10.66
N ALA A 138 10.08 -0.60 -9.88
CA ALA A 138 9.36 -1.55 -9.05
C ALA A 138 8.75 -2.67 -9.88
N ILE A 139 8.03 -2.33 -10.95
CA ILE A 139 7.43 -3.30 -11.87
C ILE A 139 8.51 -4.19 -12.49
N SER A 140 9.61 -3.59 -12.95
CA SER A 140 10.75 -4.34 -13.50
C SER A 140 11.31 -5.33 -12.49
N ASN A 141 11.59 -4.87 -11.26
CA ASN A 141 12.19 -5.68 -10.23
C ASN A 141 11.28 -6.87 -9.84
N VAL A 142 10.00 -6.58 -9.56
CA VAL A 142 9.04 -7.62 -9.16
C VAL A 142 8.79 -8.62 -10.29
N SER A 143 8.72 -8.16 -11.54
CA SER A 143 8.47 -9.02 -12.70
C SER A 143 9.62 -10.00 -12.99
N ARG A 144 10.80 -9.82 -12.41
CA ARG A 144 11.89 -10.80 -12.49
C ARG A 144 11.53 -12.11 -11.77
N TYR A 145 10.79 -12.01 -10.68
CA TYR A 145 10.44 -13.15 -9.83
C TYR A 145 9.02 -13.66 -10.11
N PHE A 146 8.08 -12.75 -10.35
CA PHE A 146 6.66 -13.06 -10.47
C PHE A 146 6.14 -12.70 -11.87
N THR A 147 5.24 -13.50 -12.40
CA THR A 147 4.46 -13.12 -13.58
C THR A 147 3.33 -12.20 -13.12
N LEU A 148 3.37 -10.95 -13.56
CA LEU A 148 2.31 -9.99 -13.31
C LEU A 148 1.12 -10.25 -14.24
N LYS A 149 -0.09 -10.22 -13.70
CA LYS A 149 -1.34 -10.45 -14.44
C LYS A 149 -2.17 -9.16 -14.45
N MET A 150 -3.05 -9.05 -15.41
CA MET A 150 -4.05 -7.99 -15.42
C MET A 150 -4.89 -8.05 -14.12
N GLY A 151 -5.02 -6.91 -13.46
CA GLY A 151 -5.72 -6.77 -12.18
C GLY A 151 -4.82 -6.92 -10.95
N ASP A 152 -3.59 -7.43 -11.10
CA ASP A 152 -2.64 -7.44 -9.98
C ASP A 152 -2.38 -6.01 -9.47
N LEU A 153 -2.20 -5.90 -8.17
CA LEU A 153 -1.84 -4.64 -7.51
C LEU A 153 -0.39 -4.70 -7.04
N LEU A 154 0.40 -3.73 -7.44
CA LEU A 154 1.72 -3.51 -6.88
C LEU A 154 1.65 -2.33 -5.93
N ILE A 155 2.10 -2.55 -4.69
CA ILE A 155 2.06 -1.55 -3.63
C ILE A 155 3.50 -1.17 -3.28
N CYS A 156 3.70 0.13 -3.13
CA CYS A 156 4.95 0.73 -2.70
C CYS A 156 4.68 1.45 -1.38
N ASP A 157 5.26 0.95 -0.30
CA ASP A 157 5.11 1.54 1.02
C ASP A 157 5.93 2.83 1.16
N SER A 158 5.45 3.77 1.97
CA SER A 158 6.26 4.90 2.44
C SER A 158 7.23 4.44 3.53
N GLU A 159 8.34 5.16 3.69
CA GLU A 159 9.29 4.95 4.80
C GLU A 159 8.91 5.72 6.07
N GLY A 160 7.75 6.40 6.08
CA GLY A 160 7.32 7.26 7.17
C GLY A 160 6.92 6.51 8.45
N GLU A 161 6.81 7.28 9.54
CA GLU A 161 6.26 6.77 10.79
C GLU A 161 4.83 6.24 10.58
N GLN A 162 4.46 5.22 11.35
CA GLN A 162 3.13 4.64 11.29
C GLN A 162 2.14 5.50 12.09
N ALA A 163 0.94 5.68 11.58
CA ALA A 163 -0.15 6.37 12.28
C ALA A 163 -0.97 5.36 13.09
N GLU A 164 -1.07 5.57 14.39
CA GLU A 164 -1.84 4.71 15.28
C GLU A 164 -3.35 4.79 14.94
N LEU A 165 -4.01 3.64 14.92
CA LEU A 165 -5.43 3.50 14.67
C LEU A 165 -6.18 3.29 15.99
N HIS A 166 -7.37 3.91 16.12
CA HIS A 166 -8.23 3.72 17.29
C HIS A 166 -9.69 3.50 16.87
N ILE A 167 -10.41 2.70 17.61
CA ILE A 167 -11.83 2.44 17.38
C ILE A 167 -12.62 3.75 17.49
N GLY A 168 -13.54 3.96 16.57
CA GLY A 168 -14.33 5.19 16.44
C GLY A 168 -13.69 6.26 15.56
N GLY A 169 -12.40 6.13 15.23
CA GLY A 169 -11.68 7.07 14.39
C GLY A 169 -12.08 7.03 12.91
N LYS A 170 -11.65 8.06 12.19
CA LYS A 170 -11.79 8.18 10.74
C LYS A 170 -10.41 8.37 10.10
N LEU A 171 -9.99 7.40 9.28
CA LEU A 171 -8.80 7.51 8.45
C LEU A 171 -9.17 8.09 7.10
N THR A 172 -8.44 9.11 6.65
CA THR A 172 -8.52 9.65 5.29
C THR A 172 -7.15 9.74 4.67
N ALA A 173 -7.04 9.44 3.37
CA ALA A 173 -5.82 9.66 2.64
C ALA A 173 -6.08 10.24 1.24
N ALA A 174 -5.15 11.08 0.79
CA ALA A 174 -5.26 11.81 -0.45
C ALA A 174 -4.03 11.63 -1.33
N ILE A 175 -4.22 11.77 -2.63
CA ILE A 175 -3.17 11.82 -3.64
C ILE A 175 -3.28 13.14 -4.39
N ASN A 176 -2.20 13.93 -4.40
CA ASN A 176 -2.15 15.29 -4.96
C ASN A 176 -3.28 16.20 -4.44
N GLY A 177 -3.60 16.09 -3.14
CA GLY A 177 -4.65 16.86 -2.48
C GLY A 177 -6.08 16.35 -2.72
N ASN A 178 -6.27 15.33 -3.56
CA ASN A 178 -7.59 14.73 -3.79
C ASN A 178 -7.80 13.53 -2.86
N GLU A 179 -8.76 13.62 -1.93
CA GLU A 179 -9.13 12.51 -1.05
C GLU A 179 -9.64 11.34 -1.89
N SER A 180 -8.98 10.19 -1.79
CA SER A 180 -9.36 8.97 -2.50
C SER A 180 -9.59 7.77 -1.58
N LEU A 181 -9.17 7.87 -0.32
CA LEU A 181 -9.39 6.85 0.69
C LEU A 181 -10.08 7.45 1.92
N THR A 182 -11.18 6.83 2.32
CA THR A 182 -11.89 7.15 3.57
C THR A 182 -12.32 5.85 4.23
N ILE A 183 -11.88 5.62 5.46
CA ILE A 183 -12.19 4.43 6.26
C ILE A 183 -12.71 4.87 7.63
N ARG A 184 -13.79 4.25 8.10
CA ARG A 184 -14.25 4.34 9.49
C ARG A 184 -13.74 3.15 10.26
N LEU A 185 -13.10 3.39 11.41
CA LEU A 185 -12.57 2.37 12.30
C LEU A 185 -13.67 1.95 13.30
N ARG A 186 -13.97 0.68 13.40
CA ARG A 186 -15.05 0.14 14.25
C ARG A 186 -14.56 -1.02 15.09
#